data_4aa249ab9af9e093dfa5db2e1c019128
#
_entry.id   4aa249ab9af9e093dfa5db2e1c019128
#
_cell.length_a   1.000
_cell.length_b   1.000
_cell.length_c   1.000
_cell.angle_alpha   90.00
_cell.angle_beta   90.00
_cell.angle_gamma   90.00
#
_symmetry.space_group_name_H-M   'P 1'
#
loop_
_entity.id
_entity.type
_entity.pdbx_description
1 polymer ?
#
loop_
_entity_poly.entity_id
_entity_poly.type
_entity_poly.pdbx_seq_one_letter_code
_entity_poly.pdbx_strand_id
1 'polypeptide(L)'
;MEPIRIRQNLTLLAGAAALASPVVAANAAAAPFSTNRPASTKTAKFTGATVPAHQWGTVTVVVTQQTNTAGKKVTRRFSDLGGGYTYHTSRSQFIMSQALPLLRQEFLVAQNANIHMVSGATYTSQAFVKSLQSALLKAHS
;
A
#
# COMPACT_ATOMS: atom_id res chain seq x y z
N MET A 1 42.83 -28.45 16.85
CA MET A 1 41.85 -28.29 17.93
C MET A 1 40.59 -27.59 17.46
N GLU A 2 40.75 -26.51 16.81
CA GLU A 2 39.63 -25.72 16.28
C GLU A 2 38.71 -26.49 15.34
N PRO A 3 39.20 -27.33 14.44
CA PRO A 3 38.31 -27.99 13.50
C PRO A 3 37.33 -28.97 14.16
N ILE A 4 37.70 -29.52 15.28
CA ILE A 4 36.84 -30.43 16.02
C ILE A 4 35.65 -29.71 16.61
N ARG A 5 35.85 -28.50 17.07
CA ARG A 5 34.81 -27.68 17.67
C ARG A 5 33.75 -27.27 16.65
N ILE A 6 34.17 -26.97 15.43
CA ILE A 6 33.28 -26.59 14.36
C ILE A 6 32.32 -27.73 14.01
N ARG A 7 32.80 -28.95 14.00
CA ARG A 7 31.95 -30.10 13.70
C ARG A 7 30.85 -30.31 14.73
N GLN A 8 31.20 -30.11 15.99
CA GLN A 8 30.23 -30.24 17.05
C GLN A 8 29.08 -29.24 16.91
N ASN A 9 29.41 -28.04 16.52
CA ASN A 9 28.41 -27.01 16.32
C ASN A 9 27.42 -27.36 15.20
N LEU A 10 27.90 -27.93 14.13
CA LEU A 10 27.04 -28.36 13.02
C LEU A 10 26.10 -29.50 13.45
N THR A 11 26.57 -30.40 14.24
CA THR A 11 25.73 -31.48 14.73
C THR A 11 24.61 -30.99 15.61
N LEU A 12 24.91 -30.03 16.46
CA LEU A 12 23.91 -29.40 17.31
C LEU A 12 22.85 -28.68 16.52
N LEU A 13 23.23 -27.99 15.45
CA LEU A 13 22.29 -27.30 14.60
C LEU A 13 21.33 -28.29 13.93
N ALA A 14 21.81 -29.39 13.46
CA ALA A 14 20.95 -30.40 12.86
C ALA A 14 19.93 -30.94 13.87
N GLY A 15 20.38 -31.19 15.06
CA GLY A 15 19.50 -31.63 16.14
C GLY A 15 18.46 -30.60 16.50
N ALA A 16 18.85 -29.36 16.56
CA ALA A 16 17.93 -28.27 16.85
C ALA A 16 16.86 -28.14 15.79
N ALA A 17 17.21 -28.29 14.55
CA ALA A 17 16.24 -28.22 13.46
C ALA A 17 15.17 -29.32 13.56
N ALA A 18 15.58 -30.53 13.91
CA ALA A 18 14.64 -31.62 14.11
C ALA A 18 13.68 -31.35 15.28
N LEU A 19 14.16 -30.74 16.32
CA LEU A 19 13.37 -30.41 17.48
C LEU A 19 12.38 -29.23 17.21
N ALA A 20 12.68 -28.43 16.26
CA ALA A 20 11.82 -27.31 15.92
C ALA A 20 10.40 -27.75 15.51
N SER A 21 10.28 -28.88 14.86
CA SER A 21 8.98 -29.37 14.41
C SER A 21 7.99 -29.65 15.56
N PRO A 22 8.37 -30.35 16.60
CA PRO A 22 7.48 -30.54 17.75
C PRO A 22 7.20 -29.22 18.49
N VAL A 23 8.15 -28.31 18.48
CA VAL A 23 7.93 -26.98 19.09
C VAL A 23 6.82 -26.23 18.35
N VAL A 24 6.76 -26.34 17.05
CA VAL A 24 5.67 -25.75 16.27
C VAL A 24 4.32 -26.33 16.67
N ALA A 25 4.25 -27.61 16.90
CA ALA A 25 3.03 -28.25 17.39
C ALA A 25 2.64 -27.73 18.79
N ALA A 26 3.60 -27.50 19.66
CA ALA A 26 3.36 -26.90 20.97
C ALA A 26 2.80 -25.46 20.85
N ASN A 27 3.30 -24.71 19.90
CA ASN A 27 2.75 -23.37 19.60
C ASN A 27 1.31 -23.45 19.14
N ALA A 28 0.98 -24.44 18.36
CA ALA A 28 -0.41 -24.66 17.96
C ALA A 28 -1.30 -24.98 19.15
N ALA A 29 -0.81 -25.70 20.13
CA ALA A 29 -1.54 -25.97 21.37
C ALA A 29 -1.79 -24.71 22.22
N ALA A 30 -0.91 -23.74 22.14
CA ALA A 30 -1.12 -22.44 22.80
C ALA A 30 -2.14 -21.55 22.08
N ALA A 31 -2.48 -21.86 20.86
CA ALA A 31 -3.43 -21.09 20.07
C ALA A 31 -4.82 -20.94 20.68
N PRO A 32 -5.39 -21.89 21.46
CA PRO A 32 -6.70 -21.72 22.07
C PRO A 32 -6.83 -20.53 22.99
N PHE A 33 -5.73 -20.08 23.57
CA PHE A 33 -5.72 -18.90 24.44
C PHE A 33 -5.63 -17.59 23.67
N SER A 34 -5.32 -17.68 22.41
CA SER A 34 -5.30 -16.56 21.51
C SER A 34 -6.74 -16.26 21.12
N THR A 35 -7.33 -15.31 21.78
CA THR A 35 -8.57 -14.65 21.35
C THR A 35 -8.35 -13.84 20.08
N ASN A 36 -7.28 -14.11 19.36
CA ASN A 36 -6.99 -13.54 18.07
C ASN A 36 -8.01 -14.06 17.06
N ARG A 37 -9.18 -13.48 17.11
CA ARG A 37 -10.07 -13.50 15.98
C ARG A 37 -9.21 -13.06 14.77
N PRO A 38 -9.14 -13.85 13.72
CA PRO A 38 -8.31 -13.48 12.58
C PRO A 38 -8.69 -12.08 12.13
N ALA A 39 -7.69 -11.23 12.00
CA ALA A 39 -7.90 -9.89 11.52
C ALA A 39 -8.54 -9.99 10.13
N SER A 40 -9.75 -9.47 9.99
CA SER A 40 -10.41 -9.44 8.70
C SER A 40 -9.96 -8.19 7.95
N THR A 41 -9.42 -8.38 6.77
CA THR A 41 -9.06 -7.28 5.87
C THR A 41 -10.11 -7.15 4.79
N LYS A 42 -10.76 -6.01 4.74
CA LYS A 42 -11.67 -5.63 3.65
C LYS A 42 -10.99 -4.61 2.75
N THR A 43 -11.14 -4.79 1.45
CA THR A 43 -10.60 -3.88 0.45
C THR A 43 -11.75 -3.24 -0.32
N ALA A 44 -11.73 -1.93 -0.43
CA ALA A 44 -12.71 -1.16 -1.20
C ALA A 44 -11.99 -0.20 -2.16
N LYS A 45 -12.56 0.01 -3.34
CA LYS A 45 -12.04 0.95 -4.33
C LYS A 45 -13.00 2.12 -4.48
N PHE A 46 -12.45 3.32 -4.50
CA PHE A 46 -13.20 4.55 -4.64
C PHE A 46 -12.64 5.36 -5.81
N THR A 47 -13.49 5.61 -6.79
CA THR A 47 -13.13 6.37 -7.99
C THR A 47 -13.45 7.83 -7.78
N GLY A 48 -12.46 8.68 -7.92
CA GLY A 48 -12.61 10.12 -7.91
C GLY A 48 -13.28 10.65 -9.19
N ALA A 49 -13.63 11.91 -9.18
CA ALA A 49 -14.15 12.58 -10.37
C ALA A 49 -13.04 12.70 -11.42
N THR A 50 -13.42 12.60 -12.68
CA THR A 50 -12.53 12.93 -13.80
C THR A 50 -12.35 14.44 -13.85
N VAL A 51 -11.12 14.90 -13.71
CA VAL A 51 -10.79 16.33 -13.65
C VAL A 51 -9.92 16.71 -14.84
N PRO A 52 -10.27 17.77 -15.58
CA PRO A 52 -9.45 18.24 -16.66
C PRO A 52 -8.16 18.89 -16.12
N ALA A 53 -7.04 18.54 -16.72
CA ALA A 53 -5.75 19.17 -16.51
C ALA A 53 -5.54 20.28 -17.54
N HIS A 54 -6.45 21.26 -17.52
CA HIS A 54 -6.51 22.32 -18.53
C HIS A 54 -6.62 21.72 -19.95
N GLN A 55 -5.89 22.26 -20.91
CA GLN A 55 -5.86 21.76 -22.29
C GLN A 55 -5.00 20.49 -22.49
N TRP A 56 -4.38 19.98 -21.45
CA TRP A 56 -3.38 18.89 -21.55
C TRP A 56 -3.99 17.49 -21.47
N GLY A 57 -5.22 17.39 -21.00
CA GLY A 57 -5.91 16.11 -20.87
C GLY A 57 -6.77 16.03 -19.60
N THR A 58 -7.08 14.83 -19.17
CA THR A 58 -7.85 14.58 -17.94
C THR A 58 -7.16 13.60 -17.02
N VAL A 59 -7.45 13.68 -15.74
CA VAL A 59 -6.95 12.76 -14.72
C VAL A 59 -8.12 12.21 -13.90
N THR A 60 -8.15 10.92 -13.72
CA THR A 60 -9.09 10.22 -12.84
C THR A 60 -8.30 9.36 -11.87
N VAL A 61 -8.54 9.53 -10.59
CA VAL A 61 -7.85 8.80 -9.53
C VAL A 61 -8.77 7.72 -8.95
N VAL A 62 -8.23 6.54 -8.73
CA VAL A 62 -8.91 5.45 -8.01
C VAL A 62 -8.07 5.09 -6.80
N VAL A 63 -8.62 5.26 -5.60
CA VAL A 63 -7.94 4.86 -4.37
C VAL A 63 -8.44 3.50 -3.90
N THR A 64 -7.52 2.68 -3.44
CA THR A 64 -7.81 1.40 -2.82
C THR A 64 -7.60 1.50 -1.32
N GLN A 65 -8.67 1.40 -0.56
CA GLN A 65 -8.64 1.43 0.90
C GLN A 65 -8.69 0.02 1.45
N GLN A 66 -7.79 -0.29 2.35
CA GLN A 66 -7.82 -1.49 3.16
C GLN A 66 -8.31 -1.15 4.56
N THR A 67 -9.33 -1.86 5.00
CA THR A 67 -9.84 -1.79 6.37
C THR A 67 -9.48 -3.08 7.08
N ASN A 68 -8.64 -2.97 8.08
CA ASN A 68 -8.25 -4.10 8.92
C ASN A 68 -8.99 -4.01 10.25
N THR A 69 -9.73 -5.07 10.57
CA THR A 69 -10.48 -5.17 11.82
C THR A 69 -9.88 -6.26 12.67
N ALA A 70 -9.26 -5.87 13.78
CA ALA A 70 -8.68 -6.76 14.77
C ALA A 70 -9.42 -6.55 16.11
N GLY A 71 -10.37 -7.41 16.40
CA GLY A 71 -11.24 -7.25 17.57
C GLY A 71 -12.07 -5.97 17.48
N LYS A 72 -11.90 -5.09 18.46
CA LYS A 72 -12.56 -3.77 18.51
C LYS A 72 -11.79 -2.67 17.74
N LYS A 73 -10.56 -2.97 17.34
CA LYS A 73 -9.71 -2.00 16.63
C LYS A 73 -9.93 -2.07 15.14
N VAL A 74 -10.31 -0.95 14.55
CA VAL A 74 -10.46 -0.81 13.11
C VAL A 74 -9.40 0.16 12.60
N THR A 75 -8.56 -0.31 11.70
CA THR A 75 -7.52 0.52 11.06
C THR A 75 -7.83 0.61 9.58
N ARG A 76 -7.88 1.83 9.06
CA ARG A 76 -8.06 2.10 7.64
C ARG A 76 -6.76 2.67 7.07
N ARG A 77 -6.37 2.18 5.90
CA ARG A 77 -5.18 2.65 5.20
C ARG A 77 -5.40 2.56 3.69
N PHE A 78 -4.89 3.52 2.97
CA PHE A 78 -4.84 3.45 1.51
C PHE A 78 -3.62 2.64 1.10
N SER A 79 -3.86 1.52 0.42
CA SER A 79 -2.82 0.56 0.05
C SER A 79 -2.35 0.72 -1.38
N ASP A 80 -3.19 1.30 -2.23
CA ASP A 80 -2.87 1.50 -3.62
C ASP A 80 -3.63 2.70 -4.20
N LEU A 81 -3.07 3.26 -5.25
CA LEU A 81 -3.67 4.31 -6.03
C LEU A 81 -3.49 3.98 -7.50
N GLY A 82 -4.60 3.79 -8.16
CA GLY A 82 -4.69 3.62 -9.60
C GLY A 82 -5.34 4.83 -10.25
N GLY A 83 -5.78 4.65 -11.45
CA GLY A 83 -6.54 5.65 -12.20
C GLY A 83 -6.17 5.67 -13.66
N GLY A 84 -6.85 6.54 -14.38
CA GLY A 84 -6.64 6.75 -15.79
C GLY A 84 -6.30 8.21 -16.07
N TYR A 85 -5.65 8.43 -17.19
CA TYR A 85 -5.43 9.76 -17.71
C TYR A 85 -5.55 9.76 -19.22
N THR A 86 -5.99 10.88 -19.75
CA THR A 86 -5.95 11.14 -21.19
C THR A 86 -4.98 12.28 -21.45
N TYR A 87 -4.43 12.30 -22.63
CA TYR A 87 -3.52 13.36 -23.06
C TYR A 87 -3.86 13.78 -24.50
N HIS A 88 -3.61 15.04 -24.80
CA HIS A 88 -3.89 15.59 -26.13
C HIS A 88 -2.64 15.76 -26.99
N THR A 89 -1.46 15.77 -26.39
CA THR A 89 -0.18 15.97 -27.09
C THR A 89 0.89 15.01 -26.55
N SER A 90 1.91 14.73 -27.34
CA SER A 90 3.05 13.92 -26.89
C SER A 90 3.75 14.54 -25.68
N ARG A 91 3.78 15.86 -25.60
CA ARG A 91 4.36 16.56 -24.45
C ARG A 91 3.53 16.34 -23.20
N SER A 92 2.20 16.39 -23.28
CA SER A 92 1.35 16.11 -22.12
C SER A 92 1.43 14.65 -21.70
N GLN A 93 1.57 13.72 -22.65
CA GLN A 93 1.85 12.32 -22.33
C GLN A 93 3.13 12.15 -21.52
N PHE A 94 4.20 12.78 -21.97
CA PHE A 94 5.49 12.74 -21.28
C PHE A 94 5.39 13.31 -19.87
N ILE A 95 4.80 14.49 -19.71
CA ILE A 95 4.62 15.13 -18.40
C ILE A 95 3.81 14.24 -17.46
N MET A 96 2.69 13.71 -17.91
CA MET A 96 1.82 12.86 -17.09
C MET A 96 2.50 11.56 -16.70
N SER A 97 3.25 10.93 -17.61
CA SER A 97 3.98 9.69 -17.33
C SER A 97 5.07 9.86 -16.26
N GLN A 98 5.62 11.05 -16.12
CA GLN A 98 6.61 11.36 -15.09
C GLN A 98 5.96 11.81 -13.78
N ALA A 99 4.94 12.67 -13.87
CA ALA A 99 4.33 13.27 -12.69
C ALA A 99 3.42 12.32 -11.91
N LEU A 100 2.65 11.47 -12.58
CA LEU A 100 1.66 10.62 -11.91
C LEU A 100 2.29 9.59 -10.96
N PRO A 101 3.40 8.91 -11.28
CA PRO A 101 4.06 8.02 -10.33
C PRO A 101 4.56 8.73 -9.07
N LEU A 102 5.08 9.94 -9.22
CA LEU A 102 5.55 10.76 -8.08
C LEU A 102 4.39 11.16 -7.18
N LEU A 103 3.29 11.65 -7.75
CA LEU A 103 2.09 12.02 -7.01
C LEU A 103 1.48 10.80 -6.29
N ARG A 104 1.54 9.64 -6.92
CA ARG A 104 1.10 8.40 -6.30
C ARG A 104 1.94 8.04 -5.07
N GLN A 105 3.25 8.13 -5.16
CA GLN A 105 4.15 7.87 -4.05
C GLN A 105 3.90 8.85 -2.90
N GLU A 106 3.78 10.13 -3.20
CA GLU A 106 3.46 11.17 -2.22
C GLU A 106 2.17 10.83 -1.47
N PHE A 107 1.12 10.47 -2.18
CA PHE A 107 -0.15 10.08 -1.56
C PHE A 107 -0.02 8.86 -0.66
N LEU A 108 0.66 7.80 -1.10
CA LEU A 108 0.79 6.58 -0.31
C LEU A 108 1.57 6.81 1.00
N VAL A 109 2.46 7.78 1.01
CA VAL A 109 3.17 8.22 2.22
C VAL A 109 2.28 9.11 3.08
N ALA A 110 1.67 10.13 2.49
CA ALA A 110 0.86 11.12 3.20
C ALA A 110 -0.49 10.56 3.70
N GLN A 111 -1.07 9.59 2.99
CA GLN A 111 -2.38 8.99 3.30
C GLN A 111 -3.54 9.99 3.32
N ASN A 112 -3.37 11.13 2.67
CA ASN A 112 -4.34 12.22 2.54
C ASN A 112 -4.10 13.00 1.25
N ALA A 113 -4.95 13.99 0.95
CA ALA A 113 -4.85 14.80 -0.26
C ALA A 113 -3.85 15.97 -0.15
N ASN A 114 -3.19 16.14 0.98
CA ASN A 114 -2.20 17.19 1.17
C ASN A 114 -0.82 16.68 0.72
N ILE A 115 -0.63 16.65 -0.58
CA ILE A 115 0.58 16.15 -1.24
C ILE A 115 1.28 17.29 -1.99
N HIS A 116 2.59 17.13 -2.19
CA HIS A 116 3.37 18.10 -2.93
C HIS A 116 3.08 18.04 -4.42
N MET A 117 2.98 19.20 -5.04
CA MET A 117 2.83 19.28 -6.49
C MET A 117 4.16 19.04 -7.18
N VAL A 118 4.10 18.38 -8.34
CA VAL A 118 5.29 18.13 -9.14
C VAL A 118 5.64 19.38 -9.95
N SER A 119 6.88 19.86 -9.80
CA SER A 119 7.39 20.99 -10.56
C SER A 119 7.32 20.74 -12.06
N GLY A 120 6.85 21.70 -12.83
CA GLY A 120 6.65 21.57 -14.27
C GLY A 120 5.38 20.80 -14.69
N ALA A 121 4.62 20.26 -13.74
CA ALA A 121 3.37 19.55 -13.99
C ALA A 121 2.20 20.11 -13.16
N THR A 122 2.11 21.41 -13.01
CA THR A 122 1.16 22.07 -12.11
C THR A 122 -0.29 21.71 -12.41
N TYR A 123 -0.71 21.79 -13.67
CA TYR A 123 -2.10 21.47 -14.04
C TYR A 123 -2.44 20.00 -13.81
N THR A 124 -1.51 19.10 -14.13
CA THR A 124 -1.66 17.67 -13.87
C THR A 124 -1.74 17.38 -12.38
N SER A 125 -0.89 18.01 -11.58
CA SER A 125 -0.89 17.87 -10.12
C SER A 125 -2.18 18.37 -9.50
N GLN A 126 -2.67 19.52 -9.94
CA GLN A 126 -3.95 20.08 -9.47
C GLN A 126 -5.14 19.20 -9.83
N ALA A 127 -5.18 18.68 -11.07
CA ALA A 127 -6.23 17.76 -11.49
C ALA A 127 -6.19 16.46 -10.69
N PHE A 128 -5.00 15.96 -10.44
CA PHE A 128 -4.78 14.77 -9.60
C PHE A 128 -5.30 14.99 -8.17
N VAL A 129 -4.92 16.09 -7.52
CA VAL A 129 -5.36 16.40 -6.15
C VAL A 129 -6.87 16.55 -6.06
N LYS A 130 -7.49 17.22 -7.01
CA LYS A 130 -8.96 17.38 -7.05
C LYS A 130 -9.68 16.03 -7.23
N SER A 131 -9.19 15.20 -8.13
CA SER A 131 -9.73 13.85 -8.32
C SER A 131 -9.52 12.98 -7.08
N LEU A 132 -8.35 13.08 -6.46
CA LEU A 132 -8.02 12.39 -5.23
C LEU A 132 -8.93 12.82 -4.07
N GLN A 133 -9.17 14.11 -3.88
CA GLN A 133 -10.10 14.62 -2.88
C GLN A 133 -11.50 14.04 -3.07
N SER A 134 -11.98 13.99 -4.30
CA SER A 134 -13.28 13.39 -4.62
C SER A 134 -13.32 11.89 -4.25
N ALA A 135 -12.26 11.15 -4.52
CA ALA A 135 -12.17 9.74 -4.16
C ALA A 135 -12.14 9.53 -2.64
N LEU A 136 -11.39 10.38 -1.93
CA LEU A 136 -11.28 10.32 -0.47
C LEU A 136 -12.60 10.67 0.23
N LEU A 137 -13.34 11.63 -0.27
CA LEU A 137 -14.67 11.93 0.25
C LEU A 137 -15.59 10.71 0.17
N LYS A 138 -15.56 9.98 -0.93
CA LYS A 138 -16.32 8.73 -1.08
C LYS A 138 -15.83 7.61 -0.15
N ALA A 139 -14.54 7.60 0.17
CA ALA A 139 -13.96 6.61 1.08
C ALA A 139 -14.30 6.89 2.55
N HIS A 140 -14.68 8.10 2.89
CA HIS A 140 -15.04 8.51 4.25
C HIS A 140 -16.56 8.57 4.49
N SER A 141 -17.35 8.54 3.43
CA SER A 141 -18.82 8.46 3.52
C SER A 141 -19.27 7.01 3.72
#